data_d6b06b092c3f3215ac15051b1cf1c1d8
#
_entry.id   d6b06b092c3f3215ac15051b1cf1c1d8
#
_cell.length_a   1.000
_cell.length_b   1.000
_cell.length_c   1.000
_cell.angle_alpha   90.00
_cell.angle_beta   90.00
_cell.angle_gamma   90.00
#
_symmetry.space_group_name_H-M   'P 1'
#
loop_
_entity.id
_entity.type
_entity.pdbx_description
1 polymer ?
#
loop_
_entity_poly.entity_id
_entity_poly.type
_entity_poly.pdbx_seq_one_letter_code
_entity_poly.pdbx_strand_id
1 'polypeptide(L)'
;YRNWGFIDAAFTHSKGNYPFEYHTEYEDTTGTRRNSDITMFRIESCAFYKGLQWHTYYFNSRRGLPGGIVRRLSDTYTDVGREWDRNFFSQLSYRTQIPFGKHQASSENPSSPDYQPFSENQHSIGIRAILKYANDFLHYRSDYPENISVHANNRYHQQDVYAALSASYQIRDFGFSASSDLRWSDLTTDVKNFHYVYRLDSKSSLSAFYQHGGLKASVSGLYTHLADHTQGKAKPLHKMTWNALASYTLGDWTLHSFYKTVFRAPTLNDLYYTMVGNRNLKPEFTKQVDVGITFRKPFIDVQADWYYNRVEDRIVCLPLKGSYQWTMLNYGYTRCMGGDVSVNAHYRQHSLLLTGTYQDDRNRTNPKEDAYNDFIAYSPRWSMTAVYTLLYKGWTASISHMFVDKRYWTAENAIEDPLSAYNCTDLKIGYRFLRHYTVEAECQDIFDERYEMIQRWPMPGRRFGVTLRVESL
;
A
#
# COMPACT_ATOMS: atom_id res chain seq x y z
N TYR A 1 23.94 10.07 10.83
CA TYR A 1 23.18 9.54 11.99
C TYR A 1 23.86 9.97 13.29
N ARG A 2 23.26 10.88 14.01
CA ARG A 2 23.52 11.06 15.44
C ARG A 2 22.30 10.55 16.20
N ASN A 3 22.47 10.12 17.44
CA ASN A 3 21.40 9.55 18.29
C ASN A 3 20.19 10.48 18.52
N TRP A 4 20.16 11.68 17.94
CA TRP A 4 19.11 12.67 18.07
C TRP A 4 18.32 12.95 16.79
N GLY A 5 18.71 12.40 15.63
CA GLY A 5 17.95 12.56 14.40
C GLY A 5 18.69 12.23 13.12
N PHE A 6 17.98 12.37 11.99
CA PHE A 6 18.52 12.25 10.65
C PHE A 6 17.85 13.23 9.67
N ILE A 7 18.54 13.46 8.56
CA ILE A 7 18.00 14.12 7.37
C ILE A 7 18.32 13.22 6.19
N ASP A 8 17.35 12.95 5.34
CA ASP A 8 17.44 12.24 4.07
C ASP A 8 16.94 13.14 2.95
N ALA A 9 17.64 13.18 1.83
CA ALA A 9 17.20 13.91 0.64
C ALA A 9 17.45 13.07 -0.60
N ALA A 10 16.50 13.06 -1.53
CA ALA A 10 16.60 12.34 -2.78
C ALA A 10 16.14 13.21 -3.95
N PHE A 11 16.84 13.09 -5.06
CA PHE A 11 16.46 13.68 -6.33
C PHE A 11 16.44 12.58 -7.40
N THR A 12 15.40 12.59 -8.23
CA THR A 12 15.27 11.65 -9.35
C THR A 12 14.88 12.42 -10.60
N HIS A 13 15.54 12.12 -11.69
CA HIS A 13 15.18 12.60 -13.01
C HIS A 13 15.24 11.45 -14.02
N SER A 14 14.21 11.30 -14.82
CA SER A 14 14.16 10.32 -15.92
C SER A 14 13.37 10.89 -17.09
N LYS A 15 13.82 10.61 -18.30
CA LYS A 15 13.04 10.88 -19.52
C LYS A 15 11.88 9.90 -19.69
N GLY A 16 11.97 8.72 -19.08
CA GLY A 16 10.91 7.70 -19.06
C GLY A 16 10.56 7.10 -20.42
N ASN A 17 11.30 7.42 -21.49
CA ASN A 17 11.02 6.89 -22.82
C ASN A 17 11.53 5.45 -22.94
N TYR A 18 10.73 4.57 -23.52
CA TYR A 18 11.11 3.18 -23.77
C TYR A 18 10.42 2.61 -25.02
N PRO A 19 11.04 1.66 -25.74
CA PRO A 19 10.41 0.93 -26.82
C PRO A 19 9.39 -0.08 -26.26
N PHE A 20 8.32 -0.32 -26.98
CA PHE A 20 7.33 -1.34 -26.67
C PHE A 20 6.71 -1.91 -27.95
N GLU A 21 6.18 -3.12 -27.84
CA GLU A 21 5.34 -3.75 -28.85
C GLU A 21 3.88 -3.64 -28.41
N TYR A 22 2.97 -3.49 -29.38
CA TYR A 22 1.55 -3.47 -29.08
C TYR A 22 0.74 -4.08 -30.22
N HIS A 23 -0.37 -4.68 -29.83
CA HIS A 23 -1.33 -5.31 -30.69
C HIS A 23 -2.69 -4.69 -30.47
N THR A 24 -3.31 -4.19 -31.50
CA THR A 24 -4.68 -3.69 -31.49
C THR A 24 -5.43 -4.29 -32.67
N GLU A 25 -6.75 -4.10 -32.73
CA GLU A 25 -7.59 -4.48 -33.89
C GLU A 25 -7.12 -3.84 -35.21
N TYR A 26 -6.36 -2.77 -35.13
CA TYR A 26 -6.00 -1.92 -36.27
C TYR A 26 -4.52 -2.02 -36.65
N GLU A 27 -3.68 -2.46 -35.74
CA GLU A 27 -2.24 -2.33 -35.90
C GLU A 27 -1.49 -3.31 -35.01
N ASP A 28 -0.47 -3.94 -35.61
CA ASP A 28 0.52 -4.80 -34.95
C ASP A 28 1.89 -4.24 -35.27
N THR A 29 2.51 -3.54 -34.29
CA THR A 29 3.74 -2.80 -34.54
C THR A 29 4.50 -2.47 -33.24
N THR A 30 5.67 -1.87 -33.42
CA THR A 30 6.49 -1.36 -32.32
C THR A 30 6.39 0.16 -32.23
N GLY A 31 6.46 0.68 -31.03
CA GLY A 31 6.42 2.12 -30.77
C GLY A 31 7.42 2.54 -29.71
N THR A 32 7.52 3.85 -29.50
CA THR A 32 8.26 4.42 -28.38
C THR A 32 7.30 5.12 -27.44
N ARG A 33 7.24 4.66 -26.20
CA ARG A 33 6.49 5.34 -25.14
C ARG A 33 7.14 6.69 -24.86
N ARG A 34 6.34 7.73 -24.92
CA ARG A 34 6.72 9.11 -24.64
C ARG A 34 5.85 9.67 -23.50
N ASN A 35 6.16 10.87 -23.06
CA ASN A 35 5.41 11.54 -21.99
C ASN A 35 5.34 10.71 -20.69
N SER A 36 6.41 10.01 -20.36
CA SER A 36 6.59 9.25 -19.14
C SER A 36 7.73 9.79 -18.29
N ASP A 37 8.18 11.01 -18.61
CA ASP A 37 9.24 11.70 -17.89
C ASP A 37 8.82 11.98 -16.44
N ILE A 38 9.79 11.93 -15.55
CA ILE A 38 9.61 12.30 -14.16
C ILE A 38 10.80 13.13 -13.66
N THR A 39 10.48 14.16 -12.91
CA THR A 39 11.46 14.88 -12.08
C THR A 39 10.87 15.00 -10.70
N MET A 40 11.55 14.50 -9.67
CA MET A 40 11.08 14.57 -8.29
C MET A 40 12.20 14.90 -7.32
N PHE A 41 11.80 15.56 -6.25
CA PHE A 41 12.64 15.87 -5.09
C PHE A 41 11.90 15.48 -3.83
N ARG A 42 12.63 14.88 -2.89
CA ARG A 42 12.13 14.51 -1.58
C ARG A 42 13.14 14.93 -0.52
N ILE A 43 12.64 15.45 0.58
CA ILE A 43 13.42 15.65 1.80
C ILE A 43 12.60 15.16 2.99
N GLU A 44 13.27 14.45 3.89
CA GLU A 44 12.71 13.90 5.11
C GLU A 44 13.66 14.17 6.26
N SER A 45 13.13 14.55 7.41
CA SER A 45 13.92 14.74 8.63
C SER A 45 13.18 14.21 9.83
N CYS A 46 13.94 13.66 10.78
CA CYS A 46 13.42 13.20 12.05
C CYS A 46 14.35 13.61 13.17
N ALA A 47 13.79 14.15 14.25
CA ALA A 47 14.53 14.51 15.47
C ALA A 47 13.92 13.78 16.68
N PHE A 48 14.77 13.31 17.59
CA PHE A 48 14.38 12.55 18.77
C PHE A 48 14.89 13.24 20.04
N TYR A 49 14.03 13.38 21.05
CA TYR A 49 14.40 13.89 22.35
C TYR A 49 13.49 13.35 23.46
N LYS A 50 14.01 12.55 24.39
CA LYS A 50 13.31 12.08 25.61
C LYS A 50 11.86 11.58 25.35
N GLY A 51 11.68 10.67 24.38
CA GLY A 51 10.37 10.14 24.01
C GLY A 51 9.56 11.02 23.04
N LEU A 52 10.04 12.22 22.75
CA LEU A 52 9.50 13.10 21.72
C LEU A 52 10.19 12.79 20.39
N GLN A 53 9.39 12.68 19.34
CA GLN A 53 9.86 12.52 17.96
C GLN A 53 9.17 13.56 17.09
N TRP A 54 9.96 14.33 16.37
CA TRP A 54 9.46 15.26 15.36
C TRP A 54 9.89 14.79 13.99
N HIS A 55 8.92 14.51 13.11
CA HIS A 55 9.11 13.98 11.77
C HIS A 55 8.51 14.96 10.76
N THR A 56 9.30 15.37 9.78
CA THR A 56 8.88 16.27 8.70
C THR A 56 9.26 15.70 7.35
N TYR A 57 8.37 15.83 6.40
CA TYR A 57 8.51 15.32 5.05
C TYR A 57 8.03 16.35 4.04
N TYR A 58 8.78 16.52 2.97
CA TYR A 58 8.39 17.28 1.80
C TYR A 58 8.73 16.52 0.52
N PHE A 59 7.76 16.48 -0.40
CA PHE A 59 7.89 15.88 -1.70
C PHE A 59 7.37 16.83 -2.77
N ASN A 60 8.06 16.89 -3.90
CA ASN A 60 7.63 17.62 -5.08
C ASN A 60 7.94 16.79 -6.31
N SER A 61 6.97 16.61 -7.20
CA SER A 61 7.16 15.93 -8.48
C SER A 61 6.47 16.63 -9.63
N ARG A 62 7.02 16.40 -10.81
CA ARG A 62 6.44 16.70 -12.10
C ARG A 62 6.62 15.50 -12.98
N ARG A 63 5.52 15.00 -13.57
CA ARG A 63 5.56 13.81 -14.43
C ARG A 63 4.65 13.93 -15.64
N GLY A 64 5.04 13.29 -16.73
CA GLY A 64 4.17 12.99 -17.84
C GLY A 64 3.25 11.82 -17.52
N LEU A 65 2.04 11.85 -18.03
CA LEU A 65 1.06 10.77 -17.93
C LEU A 65 0.69 10.33 -19.34
N PRO A 66 1.35 9.29 -19.87
CA PRO A 66 1.02 8.79 -21.20
C PRO A 66 -0.37 8.12 -21.17
N GLY A 67 -1.16 8.38 -22.21
CA GLY A 67 -2.48 7.73 -22.39
C GLY A 67 -2.36 6.24 -22.75
N GLY A 68 -3.46 5.49 -22.68
CA GLY A 68 -3.55 4.12 -23.18
C GLY A 68 -3.54 4.09 -24.71
N ILE A 69 -3.05 3.00 -25.32
CA ILE A 69 -3.02 2.82 -26.77
C ILE A 69 -4.33 2.17 -27.19
N VAL A 70 -5.25 2.95 -27.74
CA VAL A 70 -6.64 2.53 -27.97
C VAL A 70 -6.88 2.04 -29.39
N ARG A 71 -6.16 2.61 -30.37
CA ARG A 71 -6.34 2.31 -31.81
C ARG A 71 -4.96 2.20 -32.46
N ARG A 72 -4.72 2.98 -33.49
CA ARG A 72 -3.39 3.12 -34.11
C ARG A 72 -2.51 4.00 -33.26
N LEU A 73 -1.19 3.81 -33.33
CA LEU A 73 -0.24 4.65 -32.60
C LEU A 73 -0.34 6.11 -33.02
N SER A 74 -0.62 6.38 -34.30
CA SER A 74 -0.87 7.72 -34.83
C SER A 74 -2.07 8.41 -34.20
N ASP A 75 -3.08 7.63 -33.77
CA ASP A 75 -4.31 8.12 -33.18
C ASP A 75 -4.27 8.15 -31.64
N THR A 76 -3.11 7.77 -31.06
CA THR A 76 -2.92 7.73 -29.61
C THR A 76 -2.29 9.02 -29.14
N TYR A 77 -3.04 9.76 -28.31
CA TYR A 77 -2.57 10.99 -27.71
C TYR A 77 -1.76 10.71 -26.44
N THR A 78 -0.47 10.43 -26.63
CA THR A 78 0.43 10.03 -25.53
C THR A 78 1.07 11.22 -24.81
N ASP A 79 1.01 12.43 -25.40
CA ASP A 79 1.77 13.59 -24.92
C ASP A 79 0.91 14.62 -24.17
N VAL A 80 -0.32 14.26 -23.81
CA VAL A 80 -1.33 15.21 -23.36
C VAL A 80 -1.52 15.30 -21.85
N GLY A 81 -1.16 14.26 -21.10
CA GLY A 81 -1.34 14.24 -19.64
C GLY A 81 -0.09 14.73 -18.90
N ARG A 82 -0.26 15.63 -17.96
CA ARG A 82 0.81 16.08 -17.04
C ARG A 82 0.27 16.19 -15.62
N GLU A 83 1.12 15.85 -14.66
CA GLU A 83 0.79 15.93 -13.25
C GLU A 83 1.93 16.59 -12.47
N TRP A 84 1.56 17.41 -11.49
CA TRP A 84 2.45 18.03 -10.52
C TRP A 84 1.92 17.74 -9.12
N ASP A 85 2.75 17.14 -8.28
CA ASP A 85 2.43 16.83 -6.89
C ASP A 85 3.33 17.64 -5.95
N ARG A 86 2.75 18.11 -4.86
CA ARG A 86 3.49 18.62 -3.71
C ARG A 86 2.82 18.10 -2.44
N ASN A 87 3.60 17.40 -1.64
CA ASN A 87 3.13 16.86 -0.39
C ASN A 87 4.03 17.34 0.74
N PHE A 88 3.45 17.81 1.78
CA PHE A 88 4.13 18.21 3.00
C PHE A 88 3.43 17.64 4.20
N PHE A 89 4.17 17.10 5.16
CA PHE A 89 3.65 16.91 6.50
C PHE A 89 4.69 17.20 7.59
N SER A 90 4.17 17.55 8.75
CA SER A 90 4.93 17.64 9.99
C SER A 90 4.16 16.94 11.09
N GLN A 91 4.82 16.01 11.79
CA GLN A 91 4.25 15.19 12.84
C GLN A 91 5.09 15.27 14.09
N LEU A 92 4.44 15.55 15.20
CA LEU A 92 5.02 15.46 16.53
C LEU A 92 4.39 14.26 17.23
N SER A 93 5.20 13.35 17.74
CA SER A 93 4.75 12.23 18.54
C SER A 93 5.53 12.18 19.86
N TYR A 94 4.81 11.85 20.92
CA TYR A 94 5.37 11.63 22.23
C TYR A 94 5.00 10.24 22.72
N ARG A 95 5.97 9.51 23.26
CA ARG A 95 5.77 8.21 23.88
C ARG A 95 6.50 8.16 25.20
N THR A 96 5.79 7.67 26.22
CA THR A 96 6.39 7.38 27.53
C THR A 96 5.83 6.07 28.08
N GLN A 97 6.65 5.43 28.92
CA GLN A 97 6.28 4.24 29.65
C GLN A 97 6.64 4.46 31.12
N ILE A 98 5.67 4.30 32.01
CA ILE A 98 5.81 4.52 33.45
C ILE A 98 5.70 3.16 34.13
N PRO A 99 6.81 2.56 34.58
CA PRO A 99 6.79 1.30 35.30
C PRO A 99 6.29 1.53 36.73
N PHE A 100 5.47 0.58 37.24
CA PHE A 100 5.04 0.52 38.63
C PHE A 100 5.54 -0.81 39.23
N GLY A 101 6.28 -0.76 40.35
CA GLY A 101 6.82 -1.93 41.04
C GLY A 101 8.29 -1.79 41.41
N LYS A 102 8.80 -2.66 42.29
CA LYS A 102 10.21 -2.60 42.75
C LYS A 102 11.16 -2.83 41.59
N HIS A 103 12.03 -1.88 41.34
CA HIS A 103 13.07 -1.93 40.34
C HIS A 103 14.08 -3.07 40.58
N GLN A 104 14.25 -3.96 39.61
CA GLN A 104 15.58 -4.45 39.26
C GLN A 104 15.98 -3.77 37.96
N ALA A 105 16.99 -2.90 38.04
CA ALA A 105 17.50 -2.16 36.89
C ALA A 105 18.22 -3.14 35.95
N SER A 106 17.61 -3.46 34.82
CA SER A 106 18.32 -3.93 33.65
C SER A 106 18.44 -2.75 32.67
N SER A 107 19.70 -2.38 32.42
CA SER A 107 20.06 -1.32 31.48
C SER A 107 19.86 -1.81 30.05
N GLU A 108 18.66 -1.71 29.51
CA GLU A 108 18.41 -1.95 28.09
C GLU A 108 17.82 -0.71 27.43
N ASN A 109 18.41 -0.35 26.31
CA ASN A 109 18.22 0.86 25.55
C ASN A 109 16.81 0.89 24.90
N PRO A 110 15.91 1.87 25.18
CA PRO A 110 14.54 1.91 24.65
C PRO A 110 14.42 2.14 23.14
N SER A 111 15.54 2.22 22.43
CA SER A 111 15.61 2.62 21.02
C SER A 111 15.66 1.46 20.01
N SER A 112 15.57 0.21 20.46
CA SER A 112 15.55 -0.96 19.54
C SER A 112 14.16 -1.19 18.94
N PRO A 113 14.04 -1.46 17.62
CA PRO A 113 12.79 -1.88 17.00
C PRO A 113 12.23 -3.21 17.55
N ASP A 114 13.10 -4.03 18.18
CA ASP A 114 12.78 -5.34 18.74
C ASP A 114 12.43 -5.30 20.23
N TYR A 115 12.07 -4.13 20.76
CA TYR A 115 11.70 -4.00 22.16
C TYR A 115 10.48 -4.86 22.48
N GLN A 116 10.74 -6.02 23.13
CA GLN A 116 9.70 -6.87 23.72
C GLN A 116 9.39 -6.36 25.13
N PRO A 117 8.19 -5.88 25.41
CA PRO A 117 7.86 -5.22 26.67
C PRO A 117 7.53 -6.20 27.82
N PHE A 118 8.01 -7.44 27.83
CA PHE A 118 7.52 -8.45 28.76
C PHE A 118 8.62 -8.98 29.67
N SER A 119 8.75 -8.44 30.86
CA SER A 119 9.33 -9.15 32.00
C SER A 119 8.22 -9.52 33.00
N GLU A 120 8.26 -10.72 33.55
CA GLU A 120 7.18 -11.42 34.26
C GLU A 120 6.56 -10.74 35.51
N ASN A 121 7.01 -9.55 35.94
CA ASN A 121 6.55 -8.90 37.18
C ASN A 121 6.35 -7.38 37.11
N GLN A 122 6.18 -6.76 35.93
CA GLN A 122 6.07 -5.30 35.84
C GLN A 122 4.66 -4.86 35.44
N HIS A 123 4.07 -4.02 36.30
CA HIS A 123 2.94 -3.17 35.94
C HIS A 123 3.48 -1.94 35.20
N SER A 124 2.95 -1.61 34.03
CA SER A 124 3.33 -0.41 33.32
C SER A 124 2.16 0.31 32.68
N ILE A 125 2.22 1.64 32.70
CA ILE A 125 1.33 2.51 31.92
C ILE A 125 2.13 3.08 30.77
N GLY A 126 1.66 2.83 29.53
CA GLY A 126 2.16 3.46 28.33
C GLY A 126 1.23 4.59 27.89
N ILE A 127 1.80 5.74 27.52
CA ILE A 127 1.04 6.87 26.96
C ILE A 127 1.70 7.24 25.63
N ARG A 128 0.86 7.44 24.59
CA ARG A 128 1.30 7.95 23.31
C ARG A 128 0.36 9.06 22.85
N ALA A 129 0.95 10.18 22.43
CA ALA A 129 0.23 11.29 21.80
C ALA A 129 0.83 11.59 20.43
N ILE A 130 0.00 11.97 19.47
CA ILE A 130 0.40 12.33 18.10
C ILE A 130 -0.35 13.60 17.71
N LEU A 131 0.37 14.55 17.11
CA LEU A 131 -0.18 15.68 16.38
C LEU A 131 0.44 15.70 14.99
N LYS A 132 -0.36 15.83 13.94
CA LYS A 132 0.11 15.89 12.56
C LYS A 132 -0.66 16.95 11.80
N TYR A 133 0.08 17.72 11.01
CA TYR A 133 -0.45 18.54 9.93
C TYR A 133 0.08 18.03 8.60
N ALA A 134 -0.79 17.92 7.60
CA ALA A 134 -0.40 17.59 6.23
C ALA A 134 -1.06 18.55 5.24
N ASN A 135 -0.39 18.79 4.12
CA ASN A 135 -0.83 19.64 3.04
C ASN A 135 -0.42 19.00 1.71
N ASP A 136 -1.41 18.64 0.91
CA ASP A 136 -1.25 17.97 -0.35
C ASP A 136 -1.79 18.84 -1.48
N PHE A 137 -1.02 18.98 -2.53
CA PHE A 137 -1.39 19.70 -3.74
C PHE A 137 -1.19 18.80 -4.95
N LEU A 138 -2.22 18.70 -5.79
CA LEU A 138 -2.19 18.00 -7.06
C LEU A 138 -2.67 18.96 -8.16
N HIS A 139 -1.89 19.09 -9.22
CA HIS A 139 -2.33 19.73 -10.45
C HIS A 139 -2.29 18.70 -11.58
N TYR A 140 -3.43 18.41 -12.15
CA TYR A 140 -3.58 17.53 -13.30
C TYR A 140 -4.01 18.35 -14.53
N ARG A 141 -3.29 18.15 -15.65
CA ARG A 141 -3.64 18.75 -16.94
C ARG A 141 -3.65 17.68 -18.02
N SER A 142 -4.68 17.65 -18.84
CA SER A 142 -4.70 16.87 -20.07
C SER A 142 -5.29 17.73 -21.20
N ASP A 143 -4.53 17.87 -22.27
CA ASP A 143 -4.88 18.67 -23.44
C ASP A 143 -5.13 17.71 -24.61
N TYR A 144 -6.31 17.07 -24.64
CA TYR A 144 -6.73 16.29 -25.80
C TYR A 144 -7.10 17.22 -26.96
N PRO A 145 -6.97 16.76 -28.23
CA PRO A 145 -7.43 17.54 -29.39
C PRO A 145 -8.89 17.95 -29.26
N GLU A 146 -9.23 19.06 -29.92
CA GLU A 146 -10.55 19.72 -29.82
C GLU A 146 -11.76 18.82 -30.11
N ASN A 147 -11.59 17.77 -30.90
CA ASN A 147 -12.63 16.80 -31.23
C ASN A 147 -12.91 15.78 -30.13
N ILE A 148 -12.11 15.75 -29.06
CA ILE A 148 -12.33 14.91 -27.87
C ILE A 148 -12.65 15.85 -26.73
N SER A 149 -13.88 15.85 -26.24
CA SER A 149 -14.41 16.78 -25.25
C SER A 149 -13.84 16.63 -23.81
N VAL A 150 -12.63 16.13 -23.68
CA VAL A 150 -12.03 15.83 -22.37
C VAL A 150 -10.79 16.68 -22.13
N HIS A 151 -11.02 17.97 -21.89
CA HIS A 151 -9.96 18.85 -21.41
C HIS A 151 -10.04 18.98 -19.89
N ALA A 152 -8.98 18.61 -19.20
CA ALA A 152 -8.85 18.80 -17.77
C ALA A 152 -7.64 19.69 -17.47
N ASN A 153 -7.84 20.68 -16.62
CA ASN A 153 -6.77 21.53 -16.07
C ASN A 153 -7.16 21.90 -14.65
N ASN A 154 -7.05 20.94 -13.75
CA ASN A 154 -7.61 21.03 -12.40
C ASN A 154 -6.53 20.98 -11.34
N ARG A 155 -6.71 21.82 -10.33
CA ARG A 155 -5.87 21.85 -9.14
C ARG A 155 -6.68 21.40 -7.95
N TYR A 156 -6.07 20.54 -7.15
CA TYR A 156 -6.64 20.02 -5.91
C TYR A 156 -5.70 20.40 -4.76
N HIS A 157 -6.29 20.87 -3.70
CA HIS A 157 -5.57 21.20 -2.48
C HIS A 157 -6.30 20.59 -1.30
N GLN A 158 -5.61 19.74 -0.57
CA GLN A 158 -6.12 19.06 0.60
C GLN A 158 -5.26 19.38 1.80
N GLN A 159 -5.91 19.65 2.93
CA GLN A 159 -5.25 19.80 4.22
C GLN A 159 -5.80 18.78 5.19
N ASP A 160 -4.94 18.29 6.08
CA ASP A 160 -5.27 17.36 7.13
C ASP A 160 -4.67 17.82 8.46
N VAL A 161 -5.50 17.86 9.49
CA VAL A 161 -5.07 18.02 10.89
C VAL A 161 -5.48 16.74 11.63
N TYR A 162 -4.52 16.10 12.27
CA TYR A 162 -4.75 14.85 12.98
C TYR A 162 -4.20 14.93 14.39
N ALA A 163 -4.99 14.51 15.38
CA ALA A 163 -4.60 14.37 16.78
C ALA A 163 -5.00 12.99 17.28
N ALA A 164 -4.11 12.32 18.00
CA ALA A 164 -4.39 11.04 18.63
C ALA A 164 -3.79 10.94 20.02
N LEU A 165 -4.51 10.25 20.92
CA LEU A 165 -4.07 9.90 22.26
C LEU A 165 -4.36 8.42 22.49
N SER A 166 -3.40 7.69 23.03
CA SER A 166 -3.56 6.32 23.47
C SER A 166 -2.95 6.10 24.85
N ALA A 167 -3.61 5.28 25.64
CA ALA A 167 -3.12 4.78 26.92
C ALA A 167 -3.17 3.26 26.92
N SER A 168 -2.16 2.63 27.48
CA SER A 168 -2.11 1.17 27.68
C SER A 168 -1.73 0.86 29.11
N TYR A 169 -2.32 -0.17 29.66
CA TYR A 169 -2.00 -0.69 30.97
C TYR A 169 -1.73 -2.17 30.90
N GLN A 170 -0.62 -2.59 31.45
CA GLN A 170 -0.24 -3.99 31.51
C GLN A 170 -0.15 -4.45 32.95
N ILE A 171 -0.73 -5.62 33.22
CA ILE A 171 -0.74 -6.29 34.52
C ILE A 171 -0.52 -7.79 34.31
N ARG A 172 0.66 -8.30 34.67
CA ARG A 172 1.04 -9.70 34.45
C ARG A 172 0.72 -10.15 33.02
N ASP A 173 -0.10 -11.16 32.86
CA ASP A 173 -0.49 -11.77 31.60
C ASP A 173 -1.53 -10.96 30.79
N PHE A 174 -2.10 -9.91 31.37
CA PHE A 174 -3.16 -9.10 30.77
C PHE A 174 -2.67 -7.71 30.39
N GLY A 175 -3.15 -7.22 29.28
CA GLY A 175 -2.96 -5.85 28.86
C GLY A 175 -4.27 -5.25 28.36
N PHE A 176 -4.44 -3.95 28.61
CA PHE A 176 -5.59 -3.17 28.17
C PHE A 176 -5.09 -1.93 27.46
N SER A 177 -5.76 -1.52 26.40
CA SER A 177 -5.48 -0.22 25.77
C SER A 177 -6.75 0.47 25.34
N ALA A 178 -6.70 1.80 25.46
CA ALA A 178 -7.71 2.70 24.92
C ALA A 178 -7.03 3.73 24.04
N SER A 179 -7.60 4.04 22.88
CA SER A 179 -7.14 5.11 22.02
C SER A 179 -8.31 5.90 21.45
N SER A 180 -8.07 7.18 21.20
CA SER A 180 -8.98 8.03 20.45
C SER A 180 -8.18 8.92 19.51
N ASP A 181 -8.67 9.09 18.30
CA ASP A 181 -8.11 9.98 17.29
C ASP A 181 -9.20 10.82 16.64
N LEU A 182 -8.81 12.01 16.24
CA LEU A 182 -9.61 12.95 15.50
C LEU A 182 -8.83 13.45 14.29
N ARG A 183 -9.45 13.40 13.13
CA ARG A 183 -8.90 13.94 11.89
C ARG A 183 -9.91 14.91 11.28
N TRP A 184 -9.44 16.09 10.97
CA TRP A 184 -10.11 17.03 10.09
C TRP A 184 -9.38 17.04 8.76
N SER A 185 -10.11 16.90 7.66
CA SER A 185 -9.59 16.93 6.29
C SER A 185 -10.47 17.82 5.44
N ASP A 186 -9.90 18.66 4.60
CA ASP A 186 -10.66 19.43 3.61
C ASP A 186 -10.21 19.13 2.18
N LEU A 187 -10.98 19.57 1.22
CA LEU A 187 -10.63 19.57 -0.19
C LEU A 187 -11.14 20.84 -0.85
N THR A 188 -10.24 21.54 -1.54
CA THR A 188 -10.54 22.64 -2.43
C THR A 188 -10.04 22.31 -3.84
N THR A 189 -10.74 22.79 -4.86
CA THR A 189 -10.36 22.60 -6.27
C THR A 189 -10.96 23.71 -7.14
N ASP A 190 -10.34 23.97 -8.28
CA ASP A 190 -10.83 24.89 -9.32
C ASP A 190 -11.77 24.21 -10.34
N VAL A 191 -12.18 22.97 -10.08
CA VAL A 191 -13.18 22.25 -10.88
C VAL A 191 -14.51 23.03 -10.88
N LYS A 192 -15.06 23.27 -12.06
CA LYS A 192 -16.33 24.00 -12.21
C LYS A 192 -17.44 23.33 -11.40
N ASN A 193 -18.22 24.15 -10.67
CA ASN A 193 -19.34 23.73 -9.81
C ASN A 193 -18.91 22.79 -8.66
N PHE A 194 -17.65 22.81 -8.26
CA PHE A 194 -17.22 22.16 -7.04
C PHE A 194 -17.65 22.98 -5.83
N HIS A 195 -18.16 22.30 -4.83
CA HIS A 195 -18.50 22.91 -3.54
C HIS A 195 -17.49 22.44 -2.49
N TYR A 196 -16.97 23.39 -1.73
CA TYR A 196 -16.05 23.10 -0.65
C TYR A 196 -16.56 21.98 0.25
N VAL A 197 -15.68 21.04 0.55
CA VAL A 197 -15.99 19.91 1.41
C VAL A 197 -14.92 19.76 2.48
N TYR A 198 -15.36 19.48 3.71
CA TYR A 198 -14.47 19.00 4.75
C TYR A 198 -15.10 17.80 5.47
N ARG A 199 -14.24 16.96 6.03
CA ARG A 199 -14.55 15.73 6.72
C ARG A 199 -14.03 15.77 8.14
N LEU A 200 -14.85 15.41 9.10
CA LEU A 200 -14.45 15.07 10.46
C LEU A 200 -14.54 13.55 10.63
N ASP A 201 -13.42 12.92 10.96
CA ASP A 201 -13.30 11.48 11.21
C ASP A 201 -12.77 11.29 12.62
N SER A 202 -13.57 10.67 13.48
CA SER A 202 -13.23 10.34 14.87
C SER A 202 -13.27 8.84 15.05
N LYS A 203 -12.22 8.28 15.63
CA LYS A 203 -12.11 6.85 15.93
C LYS A 203 -11.73 6.66 17.38
N SER A 204 -12.44 5.75 18.05
CA SER A 204 -12.12 5.36 19.43
C SER A 204 -12.05 3.85 19.53
N SER A 205 -10.99 3.32 20.12
CA SER A 205 -10.80 1.88 20.27
C SER A 205 -10.55 1.48 21.72
N LEU A 206 -11.04 0.28 22.06
CA LEU A 206 -10.72 -0.44 23.28
C LEU A 206 -10.18 -1.81 22.89
N SER A 207 -9.10 -2.24 23.55
CA SER A 207 -8.49 -3.54 23.31
C SER A 207 -8.08 -4.20 24.63
N ALA A 208 -8.19 -5.52 24.65
CA ALA A 208 -7.67 -6.37 25.71
C ALA A 208 -6.78 -7.45 25.08
N PHE A 209 -5.67 -7.76 25.73
CA PHE A 209 -4.77 -8.83 25.34
C PHE A 209 -4.43 -9.72 26.53
N TYR A 210 -4.19 -10.98 26.21
CA TYR A 210 -3.74 -11.99 27.13
C TYR A 210 -2.56 -12.71 26.55
N GLN A 211 -1.52 -12.93 27.38
CA GLN A 211 -0.34 -13.71 27.00
C GLN A 211 0.13 -14.53 28.20
N HIS A 212 0.10 -15.84 28.05
CA HIS A 212 0.64 -16.77 29.06
C HIS A 212 1.23 -17.99 28.36
N GLY A 213 2.48 -18.32 28.69
CA GLY A 213 3.19 -19.40 28.01
C GLY A 213 3.19 -19.21 26.50
N GLY A 214 2.78 -20.23 25.75
CA GLY A 214 2.66 -20.17 24.29
C GLY A 214 1.39 -19.47 23.76
N LEU A 215 0.39 -19.21 24.61
CA LEU A 215 -0.88 -18.63 24.21
C LEU A 215 -0.83 -17.10 24.20
N LYS A 216 -1.24 -16.51 23.07
CA LYS A 216 -1.52 -15.09 22.94
C LYS A 216 -2.92 -14.92 22.39
N ALA A 217 -3.70 -14.05 22.99
CA ALA A 217 -5.05 -13.71 22.52
C ALA A 217 -5.29 -12.21 22.63
N SER A 218 -6.06 -11.64 21.72
CA SER A 218 -6.48 -10.26 21.80
C SER A 218 -7.87 -10.07 21.23
N VAL A 219 -8.60 -9.11 21.79
CA VAL A 219 -9.87 -8.63 21.27
C VAL A 219 -9.86 -7.12 21.28
N SER A 220 -10.38 -6.51 20.21
CA SER A 220 -10.51 -5.06 20.12
C SER A 220 -11.82 -4.67 19.44
N GLY A 221 -12.39 -3.56 19.89
CA GLY A 221 -13.51 -2.88 19.27
C GLY A 221 -13.10 -1.49 18.86
N LEU A 222 -13.48 -1.07 17.64
CA LEU A 222 -13.24 0.25 17.11
C LEU A 222 -14.56 0.89 16.70
N TYR A 223 -14.88 2.01 17.31
CA TYR A 223 -16.00 2.87 16.91
C TYR A 223 -15.49 3.98 16.00
N THR A 224 -16.09 4.11 14.83
CA THR A 224 -15.81 5.17 13.85
C THR A 224 -17.04 6.06 13.72
N HIS A 225 -16.83 7.36 13.85
CA HIS A 225 -17.79 8.42 13.53
C HIS A 225 -17.18 9.30 12.43
N LEU A 226 -17.87 9.42 11.30
CA LEU A 226 -17.41 10.18 10.15
C LEU A 226 -18.54 11.11 9.69
N ALA A 227 -18.24 12.40 9.57
CA ALA A 227 -19.16 13.43 9.14
C ALA A 227 -18.55 14.24 8.00
N ASP A 228 -19.21 14.21 6.84
CA ASP A 228 -18.87 15.04 5.67
C ASP A 228 -19.74 16.31 5.68
N HIS A 229 -19.11 17.46 5.56
CA HIS A 229 -19.76 18.75 5.46
C HIS A 229 -19.59 19.29 4.03
N THR A 230 -20.65 19.25 3.27
CA THR A 230 -20.74 19.71 1.88
C THR A 230 -22.10 20.39 1.65
N GLN A 231 -22.30 20.99 0.48
CA GLN A 231 -23.65 21.43 0.09
C GLN A 231 -24.59 20.22 -0.04
N GLY A 232 -25.55 20.15 0.87
CA GLY A 232 -26.43 19.02 1.09
C GLY A 232 -26.12 18.35 2.43
N LYS A 233 -27.17 17.91 3.13
CA LYS A 233 -27.01 17.26 4.43
C LYS A 233 -26.54 15.81 4.24
N ALA A 234 -25.22 15.57 4.21
CA ALA A 234 -24.71 14.23 4.37
C ALA A 234 -25.02 13.73 5.81
N LYS A 235 -25.57 12.53 5.90
CA LYS A 235 -25.82 11.92 7.22
C LYS A 235 -24.48 11.41 7.77
N PRO A 236 -24.15 11.71 9.04
CA PRO A 236 -22.98 11.13 9.68
C PRO A 236 -23.03 9.59 9.63
N LEU A 237 -21.89 8.98 9.41
CA LEU A 237 -21.70 7.54 9.44
C LEU A 237 -21.18 7.11 10.80
N HIS A 238 -21.82 6.10 11.35
CA HIS A 238 -21.43 5.46 12.60
C HIS A 238 -21.18 3.98 12.32
N LYS A 239 -19.99 3.48 12.67
CA LYS A 239 -19.67 2.07 12.46
C LYS A 239 -18.86 1.50 13.60
N MET A 240 -19.28 0.34 14.08
CA MET A 240 -18.50 -0.46 15.01
C MET A 240 -17.85 -1.61 14.26
N THR A 241 -16.55 -1.80 14.47
CA THR A 241 -15.77 -2.91 13.92
C THR A 241 -15.05 -3.66 15.03
N TRP A 242 -14.83 -4.95 14.82
CA TRP A 242 -14.26 -5.86 15.80
C TRP A 242 -13.08 -6.60 15.22
N ASN A 243 -12.13 -6.93 16.09
CA ASN A 243 -11.02 -7.81 15.79
C ASN A 243 -10.80 -8.75 16.97
N ALA A 244 -10.67 -10.03 16.69
CA ALA A 244 -10.26 -11.04 17.66
C ALA A 244 -9.16 -11.90 17.04
N LEU A 245 -8.07 -12.08 17.76
CA LEU A 245 -6.91 -12.87 17.34
C LEU A 245 -6.55 -13.84 18.45
N ALA A 246 -6.17 -15.06 18.08
CA ALA A 246 -5.56 -16.03 18.96
C ALA A 246 -4.38 -16.68 18.26
N SER A 247 -3.30 -16.95 19.00
CA SER A 247 -2.17 -17.74 18.53
C SER A 247 -1.63 -18.61 19.65
N TYR A 248 -1.14 -19.79 19.27
CA TYR A 248 -0.51 -20.72 20.21
C TYR A 248 0.81 -21.24 19.65
N THR A 249 1.88 -21.05 20.42
CA THR A 249 3.24 -21.49 20.05
C THR A 249 3.60 -22.74 20.84
N LEU A 250 3.94 -23.80 20.11
CA LEU A 250 4.41 -25.08 20.66
C LEU A 250 5.74 -25.45 20.00
N GLY A 251 6.83 -25.29 20.72
CA GLY A 251 8.19 -25.49 20.18
C GLY A 251 8.42 -24.55 18.98
N ASP A 252 8.71 -25.13 17.83
CA ASP A 252 9.00 -24.40 16.59
C ASP A 252 7.76 -23.99 15.80
N TRP A 253 6.58 -24.42 16.24
CA TRP A 253 5.31 -24.21 15.55
C TRP A 253 4.47 -23.14 16.22
N THR A 254 3.87 -22.26 15.43
CA THR A 254 2.86 -21.31 15.89
C THR A 254 1.62 -21.45 15.02
N LEU A 255 0.51 -21.82 15.63
CA LEU A 255 -0.81 -21.75 15.00
C LEU A 255 -1.45 -20.42 15.35
N HIS A 256 -2.08 -19.75 14.37
CA HIS A 256 -2.80 -18.51 14.61
C HIS A 256 -4.10 -18.46 13.82
N SER A 257 -5.02 -17.69 14.34
CA SER A 257 -6.28 -17.38 13.66
C SER A 257 -6.78 -16.00 14.07
N PHE A 258 -7.46 -15.31 13.16
CA PHE A 258 -8.17 -14.10 13.50
C PHE A 258 -9.52 -13.99 12.80
N TYR A 259 -10.41 -13.27 13.45
CA TYR A 259 -11.62 -12.70 12.84
C TYR A 259 -11.56 -11.19 12.95
N LYS A 260 -11.76 -10.49 11.84
CA LYS A 260 -11.87 -9.02 11.87
C LYS A 260 -12.95 -8.51 10.93
N THR A 261 -13.51 -7.36 11.31
CA THR A 261 -14.36 -6.56 10.45
C THR A 261 -13.62 -5.27 10.10
N VAL A 262 -13.71 -4.83 8.84
CA VAL A 262 -13.07 -3.61 8.35
C VAL A 262 -14.13 -2.71 7.73
N PHE A 263 -14.09 -1.43 8.05
CA PHE A 263 -14.91 -0.40 7.45
C PHE A 263 -14.02 0.59 6.71
N ARG A 264 -14.36 0.85 5.43
CA ARG A 264 -13.66 1.82 4.58
C ARG A 264 -14.68 2.82 4.03
N ALA A 265 -14.60 4.07 4.48
CA ALA A 265 -15.32 5.15 3.83
C ALA A 265 -14.63 5.53 2.50
N PRO A 266 -15.38 5.95 1.46
CA PRO A 266 -14.79 6.54 0.27
C PRO A 266 -13.88 7.72 0.66
N THR A 267 -12.71 7.82 0.04
CA THR A 267 -11.82 8.98 0.20
C THR A 267 -12.41 10.21 -0.51
N LEU A 268 -11.93 11.40 -0.18
CA LEU A 268 -12.33 12.61 -0.92
C LEU A 268 -11.97 12.49 -2.41
N ASN A 269 -10.86 11.81 -2.74
CA ASN A 269 -10.47 11.52 -4.13
C ASN A 269 -11.46 10.57 -4.81
N ASP A 270 -11.88 9.49 -4.14
CA ASP A 270 -12.86 8.56 -4.70
C ASP A 270 -14.19 9.26 -5.05
N LEU A 271 -14.54 10.30 -4.29
CA LEU A 271 -15.79 11.04 -4.46
C LEU A 271 -15.70 12.20 -5.46
N TYR A 272 -14.58 12.90 -5.51
CA TYR A 272 -14.50 14.23 -6.14
C TYR A 272 -13.40 14.38 -7.19
N TYR A 273 -12.53 13.40 -7.41
CA TYR A 273 -11.49 13.49 -8.43
C TYR A 273 -12.12 13.61 -9.83
N THR A 274 -11.60 14.53 -10.64
CA THR A 274 -12.14 14.80 -11.98
C THR A 274 -12.15 13.56 -12.86
N MET A 275 -13.26 13.33 -13.55
CA MET A 275 -13.52 12.25 -14.52
C MET A 275 -13.62 10.85 -13.91
N VAL A 276 -13.08 10.60 -12.74
CA VAL A 276 -13.01 9.27 -12.11
C VAL A 276 -13.91 9.20 -10.87
N GLY A 277 -13.98 10.27 -10.09
CA GLY A 277 -14.71 10.32 -8.84
C GLY A 277 -16.23 10.12 -8.98
N ASN A 278 -16.82 9.47 -7.96
CA ASN A 278 -18.25 9.20 -7.91
C ASN A 278 -18.82 9.58 -6.53
N ARG A 279 -19.66 10.61 -6.48
CA ARG A 279 -20.28 11.11 -5.23
C ARG A 279 -21.31 10.16 -4.62
N ASN A 280 -21.74 9.14 -5.36
CA ASN A 280 -22.75 8.18 -4.92
C ASN A 280 -22.15 6.92 -4.29
N LEU A 281 -20.83 6.88 -4.08
CA LEU A 281 -20.17 5.73 -3.47
C LEU A 281 -20.67 5.47 -2.04
N LYS A 282 -20.94 4.21 -1.78
CA LYS A 282 -21.22 3.71 -0.43
C LYS A 282 -19.93 3.26 0.25
N PRO A 283 -19.87 3.31 1.58
CA PRO A 283 -18.77 2.75 2.33
C PRO A 283 -18.68 1.22 2.16
N GLU A 284 -17.46 0.74 2.03
CA GLU A 284 -17.13 -0.68 1.97
C GLU A 284 -17.09 -1.30 3.38
N PHE A 285 -17.61 -2.50 3.51
CA PHE A 285 -17.55 -3.26 4.75
C PHE A 285 -17.08 -4.70 4.51
N THR A 286 -15.99 -5.10 5.18
CA THR A 286 -15.39 -6.42 5.03
C THR A 286 -15.49 -7.22 6.31
N LYS A 287 -15.84 -8.51 6.19
CA LYS A 287 -15.67 -9.53 7.23
C LYS A 287 -14.60 -10.51 6.77
N GLN A 288 -13.61 -10.73 7.60
CA GLN A 288 -12.48 -11.60 7.30
C GLN A 288 -12.26 -12.63 8.38
N VAL A 289 -12.05 -13.87 7.98
CA VAL A 289 -11.51 -14.96 8.79
C VAL A 289 -10.19 -15.39 8.19
N ASP A 290 -9.24 -15.71 9.04
CA ASP A 290 -7.92 -16.16 8.67
C ASP A 290 -7.46 -17.25 9.64
N VAL A 291 -6.78 -18.27 9.11
CA VAL A 291 -6.15 -19.34 9.88
C VAL A 291 -4.80 -19.62 9.25
N GLY A 292 -3.75 -19.60 10.07
CA GLY A 292 -2.40 -19.80 9.58
C GLY A 292 -1.54 -20.61 10.52
N ILE A 293 -0.44 -21.10 9.96
CA ILE A 293 0.59 -21.85 10.66
C ILE A 293 1.96 -21.30 10.30
N THR A 294 2.81 -21.14 11.30
CA THR A 294 4.22 -20.74 11.12
C THR A 294 5.12 -21.82 11.71
N PHE A 295 6.14 -22.21 10.97
CA PHE A 295 7.24 -23.05 11.44
C PHE A 295 8.53 -22.25 11.39
N ARG A 296 9.25 -22.17 12.53
CA ARG A 296 10.44 -21.33 12.65
C ARG A 296 11.61 -22.10 13.23
N LYS A 297 12.70 -22.15 12.45
CA LYS A 297 14.03 -22.64 12.89
C LYS A 297 15.08 -21.56 12.56
N PRO A 298 16.28 -21.59 13.16
CA PRO A 298 17.33 -20.60 12.87
C PRO A 298 17.70 -20.45 11.40
N PHE A 299 17.48 -21.47 10.57
CA PHE A 299 17.86 -21.48 9.15
C PHE A 299 16.65 -21.43 8.20
N ILE A 300 15.42 -21.54 8.71
CA ILE A 300 14.20 -21.52 7.88
C ILE A 300 13.00 -21.01 8.67
N ASP A 301 12.21 -20.16 8.03
CA ASP A 301 10.90 -19.69 8.49
C ASP A 301 9.88 -19.99 7.37
N VAL A 302 8.83 -20.74 7.71
CA VAL A 302 7.74 -21.10 6.79
C VAL A 302 6.45 -20.64 7.40
N GLN A 303 5.67 -19.87 6.63
CA GLN A 303 4.34 -19.43 7.01
C GLN A 303 3.35 -19.82 5.91
N ALA A 304 2.20 -20.33 6.32
CA ALA A 304 1.08 -20.62 5.42
C ALA A 304 -0.21 -20.13 6.08
N ASP A 305 -0.98 -19.36 5.32
CA ASP A 305 -2.24 -18.75 5.75
C ASP A 305 -3.34 -19.10 4.77
N TRP A 306 -4.53 -19.32 5.27
CA TRP A 306 -5.76 -19.41 4.51
C TRP A 306 -6.74 -18.36 4.99
N TYR A 307 -7.41 -17.67 4.07
CA TYR A 307 -8.34 -16.61 4.38
C TYR A 307 -9.67 -16.70 3.61
N TYR A 308 -10.70 -16.15 4.23
CA TYR A 308 -12.01 -15.95 3.62
C TYR A 308 -12.49 -14.54 3.92
N ASN A 309 -12.73 -13.76 2.86
CA ASN A 309 -13.20 -12.38 2.92
C ASN A 309 -14.58 -12.26 2.26
N ARG A 310 -15.50 -11.68 2.97
CA ARG A 310 -16.79 -11.20 2.46
C ARG A 310 -16.79 -9.69 2.47
N VAL A 311 -16.91 -9.07 1.27
CA VAL A 311 -16.86 -7.61 1.10
C VAL A 311 -18.21 -7.12 0.57
N GLU A 312 -18.82 -6.20 1.29
CA GLU A 312 -20.07 -5.54 0.93
C GLU A 312 -19.74 -4.13 0.40
N ASP A 313 -20.40 -3.72 -0.69
CA ASP A 313 -20.22 -2.43 -1.37
C ASP A 313 -18.73 -2.12 -1.70
N ARG A 314 -17.98 -3.10 -2.21
CA ARG A 314 -16.55 -2.96 -2.53
C ARG A 314 -16.32 -1.82 -3.50
N ILE A 315 -15.44 -0.90 -3.12
CA ILE A 315 -15.07 0.25 -3.95
C ILE A 315 -13.94 -0.14 -4.90
N VAL A 316 -14.18 0.02 -6.21
CA VAL A 316 -13.24 -0.28 -7.30
C VAL A 316 -13.21 0.86 -8.31
N CYS A 317 -12.08 0.99 -9.02
CA CYS A 317 -11.94 1.88 -10.17
C CYS A 317 -11.83 1.01 -11.43
N LEU A 318 -12.80 1.13 -12.33
CA LEU A 318 -12.87 0.31 -13.53
C LEU A 318 -13.28 1.15 -14.74
N PRO A 319 -12.93 0.73 -15.97
CA PRO A 319 -13.47 1.34 -17.18
C PRO A 319 -14.98 1.08 -17.27
N LEU A 320 -15.72 2.10 -17.69
CA LEU A 320 -17.15 1.95 -18.01
C LEU A 320 -17.33 1.05 -19.21
N LYS A 321 -18.40 0.22 -19.19
CA LYS A 321 -18.75 -0.69 -20.28
C LYS A 321 -18.84 0.09 -21.62
N GLY A 322 -18.11 -0.40 -22.63
CA GLY A 322 -18.08 0.22 -23.96
C GLY A 322 -17.33 1.55 -24.03
N SER A 323 -16.58 1.90 -22.98
CA SER A 323 -15.80 3.14 -22.90
C SER A 323 -14.44 2.86 -22.26
N TYR A 324 -13.44 3.67 -22.62
CA TYR A 324 -12.15 3.68 -21.93
C TYR A 324 -12.10 4.68 -20.76
N GLN A 325 -13.22 5.27 -20.42
CA GLN A 325 -13.34 6.19 -19.29
C GLN A 325 -13.42 5.40 -17.99
N TRP A 326 -12.51 5.67 -17.07
CA TRP A 326 -12.48 5.07 -15.75
C TRP A 326 -13.42 5.79 -14.79
N THR A 327 -14.04 5.03 -13.89
CA THR A 327 -14.86 5.60 -12.82
C THR A 327 -14.79 4.76 -11.55
N MET A 328 -15.01 5.41 -10.41
CA MET A 328 -15.18 4.74 -9.13
C MET A 328 -16.59 4.18 -9.03
N LEU A 329 -16.72 2.93 -8.63
CA LEU A 329 -18.01 2.27 -8.45
C LEU A 329 -17.98 1.28 -7.28
N ASN A 330 -19.16 0.88 -6.81
CA ASN A 330 -19.29 -0.19 -5.83
C ASN A 330 -19.73 -1.50 -6.52
N TYR A 331 -19.01 -2.61 -6.26
CA TYR A 331 -19.62 -3.93 -6.33
C TYR A 331 -20.49 -4.12 -5.08
N GLY A 332 -21.73 -4.60 -5.24
CA GLY A 332 -22.64 -4.77 -4.10
C GLY A 332 -22.12 -5.82 -3.11
N TYR A 333 -21.65 -6.96 -3.61
CA TYR A 333 -21.06 -8.02 -2.80
C TYR A 333 -19.97 -8.77 -3.56
N THR A 334 -18.83 -8.98 -2.92
CA THR A 334 -17.76 -9.83 -3.42
C THR A 334 -17.28 -10.83 -2.37
N ARG A 335 -16.77 -11.97 -2.84
CA ARG A 335 -16.17 -13.02 -2.04
C ARG A 335 -14.75 -13.23 -2.51
N CYS A 336 -13.78 -13.08 -1.62
CA CYS A 336 -12.40 -13.42 -1.87
C CYS A 336 -11.95 -14.49 -0.88
N MET A 337 -11.51 -15.64 -1.38
CA MET A 337 -10.89 -16.68 -0.56
C MET A 337 -9.59 -17.12 -1.19
N GLY A 338 -8.63 -17.51 -0.37
CA GLY A 338 -7.33 -17.88 -0.88
C GLY A 338 -6.38 -18.34 0.19
N GLY A 339 -5.12 -18.42 -0.19
CA GLY A 339 -4.04 -18.75 0.73
C GLY A 339 -2.72 -18.16 0.26
N ASP A 340 -1.90 -17.84 1.24
CA ASP A 340 -0.56 -17.31 1.09
C ASP A 340 0.45 -18.28 1.69
N VAL A 341 1.58 -18.46 1.01
CA VAL A 341 2.71 -19.22 1.51
C VAL A 341 3.97 -18.36 1.41
N SER A 342 4.74 -18.31 2.47
CA SER A 342 6.05 -17.65 2.51
C SER A 342 7.10 -18.62 3.09
N VAL A 343 8.23 -18.73 2.40
CA VAL A 343 9.39 -19.51 2.85
C VAL A 343 10.60 -18.59 2.81
N ASN A 344 11.21 -18.39 3.97
CA ASN A 344 12.48 -17.67 4.09
C ASN A 344 13.53 -18.63 4.63
N ALA A 345 14.52 -18.98 3.82
CA ALA A 345 15.58 -19.90 4.19
C ALA A 345 16.94 -19.21 4.03
N HIS A 346 17.84 -19.45 4.98
CA HIS A 346 19.21 -18.98 4.90
C HIS A 346 20.19 -20.05 5.41
N TYR A 347 21.24 -20.23 4.65
CA TYR A 347 22.30 -21.16 4.99
C TYR A 347 23.65 -20.56 4.60
N ARG A 348 24.47 -20.26 5.59
CA ARG A 348 25.77 -19.59 5.41
C ARG A 348 25.63 -18.29 4.62
N GLN A 349 26.10 -18.28 3.36
CA GLN A 349 26.09 -17.13 2.45
C GLN A 349 24.83 -17.06 1.57
N HIS A 350 23.98 -18.07 1.63
CA HIS A 350 22.82 -18.23 0.77
C HIS A 350 21.53 -17.79 1.48
N SER A 351 20.70 -17.04 0.83
CA SER A 351 19.36 -16.68 1.28
C SER A 351 18.35 -16.91 0.15
N LEU A 352 17.23 -17.51 0.49
CA LEU A 352 16.14 -17.78 -0.44
C LEU A 352 14.83 -17.33 0.19
N LEU A 353 14.11 -16.44 -0.49
CA LEU A 353 12.75 -16.05 -0.18
C LEU A 353 11.83 -16.53 -1.30
N LEU A 354 10.82 -17.31 -0.95
CA LEU A 354 9.74 -17.72 -1.84
C LEU A 354 8.41 -17.23 -1.26
N THR A 355 7.59 -16.60 -2.07
CA THR A 355 6.21 -16.26 -1.71
C THR A 355 5.28 -16.71 -2.81
N GLY A 356 4.10 -17.16 -2.44
CA GLY A 356 3.05 -17.56 -3.37
C GLY A 356 1.69 -17.23 -2.79
N THR A 357 0.83 -16.65 -3.63
CA THR A 357 -0.55 -16.32 -3.30
C THR A 357 -1.46 -17.01 -4.30
N TYR A 358 -2.49 -17.65 -3.79
CA TYR A 358 -3.66 -18.09 -4.56
C TYR A 358 -4.88 -17.34 -4.05
N GLN A 359 -5.70 -16.78 -4.96
CA GLN A 359 -6.95 -16.13 -4.59
C GLN A 359 -8.07 -16.40 -5.59
N ASP A 360 -9.26 -16.67 -5.06
CA ASP A 360 -10.51 -16.78 -5.81
C ASP A 360 -11.41 -15.61 -5.39
N ASP A 361 -11.31 -14.52 -6.16
CA ASP A 361 -11.99 -13.24 -5.90
C ASP A 361 -13.12 -13.03 -6.90
N ARG A 362 -14.38 -13.09 -6.43
CA ARG A 362 -15.56 -13.16 -7.30
C ARG A 362 -16.65 -12.17 -6.93
N ASN A 363 -17.31 -11.67 -7.98
CA ASN A 363 -18.56 -10.93 -7.87
C ASN A 363 -19.71 -11.87 -7.44
N ARG A 364 -20.38 -11.51 -6.36
CA ARG A 364 -21.52 -12.25 -5.81
C ARG A 364 -22.73 -11.34 -5.59
N THR A 365 -22.80 -10.23 -6.32
CA THR A 365 -23.80 -9.17 -6.09
C THR A 365 -25.22 -9.66 -6.40
N ASN A 366 -25.47 -10.10 -7.62
CA ASN A 366 -26.79 -10.45 -8.07
C ASN A 366 -26.77 -11.72 -8.93
N PRO A 367 -27.38 -12.84 -8.48
CA PRO A 367 -27.41 -14.09 -9.22
C PRO A 367 -28.09 -14.04 -10.60
N LYS A 368 -28.82 -12.97 -10.91
CA LYS A 368 -29.53 -12.78 -12.16
C LYS A 368 -28.75 -11.96 -13.19
N GLU A 369 -27.60 -11.42 -12.82
CA GLU A 369 -26.73 -10.65 -13.71
C GLU A 369 -25.67 -11.55 -14.36
N ASP A 370 -25.31 -11.26 -15.62
CA ASP A 370 -24.32 -12.04 -16.37
C ASP A 370 -22.95 -12.06 -15.68
N ALA A 371 -22.57 -10.95 -15.04
CA ALA A 371 -21.33 -10.85 -14.27
C ALA A 371 -21.34 -11.57 -12.90
N TYR A 372 -22.42 -12.30 -12.56
CA TYR A 372 -22.46 -13.08 -11.32
C TYR A 372 -21.46 -14.24 -11.37
N ASN A 373 -20.65 -14.36 -10.33
CA ASN A 373 -19.57 -15.34 -10.20
C ASN A 373 -18.35 -15.09 -11.09
N ASP A 374 -18.31 -13.98 -11.81
CA ASP A 374 -17.11 -13.55 -12.54
C ASP A 374 -15.99 -13.13 -11.59
N PHE A 375 -14.74 -13.26 -12.06
CA PHE A 375 -13.59 -12.78 -11.33
C PHE A 375 -13.59 -11.25 -11.27
N ILE A 376 -13.14 -10.72 -10.15
CA ILE A 376 -12.94 -9.28 -10.03
C ILE A 376 -11.83 -8.84 -10.99
N ALA A 377 -12.09 -7.77 -11.73
CA ALA A 377 -11.14 -7.23 -12.70
C ALA A 377 -9.79 -6.88 -12.04
N TYR A 378 -8.70 -7.11 -12.79
CA TYR A 378 -7.30 -6.89 -12.36
C TYR A 378 -6.86 -7.72 -11.14
N SER A 379 -7.59 -8.78 -10.78
CA SER A 379 -7.27 -9.69 -9.67
C SER A 379 -6.70 -11.01 -10.23
N PRO A 380 -5.38 -11.24 -10.18
CA PRO A 380 -4.78 -12.50 -10.65
C PRO A 380 -5.13 -13.63 -9.68
N ARG A 381 -5.32 -14.86 -10.21
CA ARG A 381 -5.55 -16.03 -9.35
C ARG A 381 -4.28 -16.52 -8.68
N TRP A 382 -3.16 -16.44 -9.37
CA TRP A 382 -1.85 -16.82 -8.86
C TRP A 382 -0.86 -15.67 -8.98
N SER A 383 -0.07 -15.48 -7.95
CA SER A 383 1.12 -14.65 -7.99
C SER A 383 2.22 -15.32 -7.18
N MET A 384 3.44 -15.28 -7.68
CA MET A 384 4.60 -15.90 -7.04
C MET A 384 5.81 -14.98 -7.14
N THR A 385 6.64 -14.99 -6.11
CA THR A 385 7.94 -14.30 -6.13
C THR A 385 8.99 -15.22 -5.54
N ALA A 386 10.14 -15.30 -6.20
CA ALA A 386 11.32 -15.98 -5.73
C ALA A 386 12.50 -15.02 -5.73
N VAL A 387 13.20 -14.90 -4.61
CA VAL A 387 14.43 -14.09 -4.49
C VAL A 387 15.53 -14.95 -3.91
N TYR A 388 16.59 -15.15 -4.68
CA TYR A 388 17.80 -15.79 -4.18
C TYR A 388 18.93 -14.78 -4.08
N THR A 389 19.63 -14.78 -2.96
CA THR A 389 20.77 -13.87 -2.69
C THR A 389 21.97 -14.67 -2.21
N LEU A 390 23.13 -14.38 -2.78
CA LEU A 390 24.43 -14.87 -2.41
C LEU A 390 25.28 -13.72 -1.87
N LEU A 391 25.84 -13.91 -0.66
CA LEU A 391 26.75 -12.96 -0.03
C LEU A 391 28.11 -13.64 0.13
N TYR A 392 29.14 -13.17 -0.60
CA TYR A 392 30.45 -13.79 -0.54
C TYR A 392 31.59 -12.78 -0.67
N LYS A 393 32.41 -12.65 0.38
CA LYS A 393 33.65 -11.81 0.40
C LYS A 393 33.45 -10.39 -0.17
N GLY A 394 32.38 -9.71 0.26
CA GLY A 394 32.05 -8.35 -0.22
C GLY A 394 31.22 -8.32 -1.51
N TRP A 395 31.04 -9.44 -2.19
CA TRP A 395 30.09 -9.58 -3.30
C TRP A 395 28.69 -9.88 -2.80
N THR A 396 27.72 -9.26 -3.45
CA THR A 396 26.29 -9.58 -3.33
C THR A 396 25.78 -9.90 -4.72
N ALA A 397 25.22 -11.08 -4.92
CA ALA A 397 24.52 -11.41 -6.15
C ALA A 397 23.08 -11.80 -5.81
N SER A 398 22.10 -11.20 -6.47
CA SER A 398 20.68 -11.49 -6.24
C SER A 398 19.97 -11.67 -7.56
N ILE A 399 19.18 -12.73 -7.66
CA ILE A 399 18.21 -12.93 -8.73
C ILE A 399 16.82 -12.93 -8.13
N SER A 400 15.91 -12.16 -8.71
CA SER A 400 14.49 -12.17 -8.36
C SER A 400 13.65 -12.56 -9.57
N HIS A 401 12.64 -13.38 -9.32
CA HIS A 401 11.68 -13.82 -10.35
C HIS A 401 10.28 -13.60 -9.82
N MET A 402 9.42 -12.97 -10.63
CA MET A 402 8.02 -12.72 -10.34
C MET A 402 7.17 -13.34 -11.45
N PHE A 403 6.15 -14.08 -11.05
CA PHE A 403 5.07 -14.59 -11.90
C PHE A 403 3.76 -13.97 -11.49
N VAL A 404 2.96 -13.51 -12.46
CA VAL A 404 1.59 -13.03 -12.27
C VAL A 404 0.70 -13.70 -13.31
N ASP A 405 -0.35 -14.38 -12.83
CA ASP A 405 -1.32 -15.08 -13.67
C ASP A 405 -2.17 -14.11 -14.51
N LYS A 406 -2.87 -14.63 -15.49
CA LYS A 406 -3.83 -13.88 -16.32
C LYS A 406 -4.89 -13.17 -15.47
N ARG A 407 -5.35 -12.01 -15.94
CA ARG A 407 -6.33 -11.18 -15.25
C ARG A 407 -7.37 -10.66 -16.24
N TYR A 408 -8.62 -10.66 -15.84
CA TYR A 408 -9.65 -9.96 -16.58
C TYR A 408 -9.54 -8.45 -16.30
N TRP A 409 -9.87 -7.63 -17.27
CA TRP A 409 -9.77 -6.16 -17.15
C TRP A 409 -11.13 -5.44 -17.15
N THR A 410 -12.21 -6.20 -17.42
CA THR A 410 -13.61 -5.75 -17.33
C THR A 410 -14.35 -6.47 -16.22
N ALA A 411 -15.52 -5.94 -15.85
CA ALA A 411 -16.39 -6.56 -14.86
C ALA A 411 -17.03 -7.87 -15.36
N GLU A 412 -17.23 -8.01 -16.67
CA GLU A 412 -17.83 -9.17 -17.33
C GLU A 412 -16.72 -9.99 -18.01
N ASN A 413 -16.30 -11.09 -17.39
CA ASN A 413 -15.16 -11.88 -17.84
C ASN A 413 -15.38 -12.62 -19.17
N ALA A 414 -16.63 -12.83 -19.57
CA ALA A 414 -16.97 -13.59 -20.78
C ALA A 414 -16.89 -12.77 -22.08
N ILE A 415 -16.74 -11.44 -21.99
CA ILE A 415 -16.86 -10.53 -23.13
C ILE A 415 -15.50 -10.18 -23.73
N GLU A 416 -14.44 -10.23 -22.92
CA GLU A 416 -13.14 -9.70 -23.28
C GLU A 416 -12.02 -10.70 -22.99
N ASP A 417 -11.01 -10.73 -23.86
CA ASP A 417 -9.81 -11.52 -23.62
C ASP A 417 -9.07 -11.03 -22.37
N PRO A 418 -8.61 -11.93 -21.51
CA PRO A 418 -7.86 -11.56 -20.34
C PRO A 418 -6.49 -11.00 -20.72
N LEU A 419 -5.95 -10.10 -19.86
CA LEU A 419 -4.53 -9.78 -19.88
C LEU A 419 -3.72 -11.06 -19.64
N SER A 420 -2.73 -11.32 -20.50
CA SER A 420 -1.86 -12.49 -20.40
C SER A 420 -1.12 -12.57 -19.07
N ALA A 421 -0.79 -13.77 -18.65
CA ALA A 421 0.17 -13.99 -17.58
C ALA A 421 1.55 -13.51 -18.00
N TYR A 422 2.38 -13.10 -17.06
CA TYR A 422 3.73 -12.63 -17.34
C TYR A 422 4.74 -13.03 -16.26
N ASN A 423 6.02 -13.01 -16.66
CA ASN A 423 7.15 -13.31 -15.79
C ASN A 423 8.19 -12.19 -15.91
N CYS A 424 8.64 -11.64 -14.78
CA CYS A 424 9.75 -10.69 -14.77
C CYS A 424 10.89 -11.27 -13.95
N THR A 425 12.11 -11.23 -14.50
CA THR A 425 13.30 -11.72 -13.81
C THR A 425 14.36 -10.63 -13.79
N ASP A 426 14.81 -10.28 -12.59
CA ASP A 426 15.84 -9.26 -12.38
C ASP A 426 17.11 -9.88 -11.84
N LEU A 427 18.25 -9.35 -12.25
CA LEU A 427 19.58 -9.71 -11.76
C LEU A 427 20.27 -8.48 -11.19
N LYS A 428 20.82 -8.61 -9.99
CA LYS A 428 21.59 -7.57 -9.32
C LYS A 428 22.91 -8.13 -8.81
N ILE A 429 24.02 -7.45 -9.09
CA ILE A 429 25.34 -7.80 -8.61
C ILE A 429 25.97 -6.56 -7.98
N GLY A 430 26.41 -6.68 -6.74
CA GLY A 430 27.05 -5.61 -5.99
C GLY A 430 28.42 -6.03 -5.46
N TYR A 431 29.31 -5.07 -5.30
CA TYR A 431 30.59 -5.27 -4.65
C TYR A 431 30.87 -4.14 -3.67
N ARG A 432 31.14 -4.49 -2.40
CA ARG A 432 31.53 -3.57 -1.35
C ARG A 432 33.04 -3.52 -1.23
N PHE A 433 33.64 -2.34 -1.38
CA PHE A 433 35.06 -2.08 -1.28
C PHE A 433 35.36 -0.91 -0.32
N LEU A 434 36.58 -0.89 0.20
CA LEU A 434 37.05 0.17 1.13
C LEU A 434 36.07 0.43 2.31
N ARG A 435 35.28 -0.54 2.74
CA ARG A 435 34.28 -0.49 3.82
C ARG A 435 33.13 0.50 3.63
N HIS A 436 33.32 1.57 2.86
CA HIS A 436 32.41 2.70 2.71
C HIS A 436 31.72 2.80 1.35
N TYR A 437 32.20 2.04 0.36
CA TYR A 437 31.72 2.14 -1.00
C TYR A 437 31.10 0.83 -1.44
N THR A 438 29.92 0.89 -2.05
CA THR A 438 29.31 -0.25 -2.73
C THR A 438 28.91 0.18 -4.13
N VAL A 439 29.36 -0.55 -5.13
CA VAL A 439 28.88 -0.42 -6.51
C VAL A 439 27.95 -1.58 -6.81
N GLU A 440 26.78 -1.29 -7.35
CA GLU A 440 25.78 -2.27 -7.71
C GLU A 440 25.42 -2.08 -9.18
N ALA A 441 25.43 -3.15 -9.97
CA ALA A 441 24.91 -3.22 -11.32
C ALA A 441 23.63 -4.05 -11.31
N GLU A 442 22.60 -3.60 -12.01
CA GLU A 442 21.34 -4.32 -12.11
C GLU A 442 20.89 -4.42 -13.57
N CYS A 443 20.27 -5.54 -13.90
CA CYS A 443 19.53 -5.75 -15.12
C CYS A 443 18.10 -6.15 -14.71
N GLN A 444 17.14 -5.27 -14.94
CA GLN A 444 15.73 -5.54 -14.71
C GLN A 444 15.14 -6.15 -15.98
N ASP A 445 14.27 -7.14 -15.78
CA ASP A 445 13.63 -7.90 -16.85
C ASP A 445 14.65 -8.45 -17.87
N ILE A 446 15.51 -9.36 -17.41
CA ILE A 446 16.61 -9.92 -18.22
C ILE A 446 16.12 -10.63 -19.50
N PHE A 447 14.88 -11.12 -19.51
CA PHE A 447 14.26 -11.82 -20.65
C PHE A 447 13.51 -10.90 -21.59
N ASP A 448 13.39 -9.60 -21.27
CA ASP A 448 12.71 -8.58 -22.09
C ASP A 448 11.22 -8.92 -22.32
N GLU A 449 10.52 -9.30 -21.25
CA GLU A 449 9.11 -9.72 -21.26
C GLU A 449 8.21 -8.58 -21.72
N ARG A 450 7.26 -8.91 -22.60
CA ARG A 450 6.26 -7.96 -23.09
C ARG A 450 4.95 -8.17 -22.34
N TYR A 451 4.60 -7.21 -21.48
CA TYR A 451 3.41 -7.33 -20.66
C TYR A 451 2.72 -5.99 -20.40
N GLU A 452 1.48 -6.09 -19.97
CA GLU A 452 0.67 -4.95 -19.54
C GLU A 452 0.17 -5.19 -18.11
N MET A 453 0.23 -4.19 -17.26
CA MET A 453 -0.41 -4.23 -15.93
C MET A 453 -1.85 -3.72 -16.02
N ILE A 454 -2.09 -2.74 -16.84
CA ILE A 454 -3.40 -2.18 -17.19
C ILE A 454 -3.57 -2.37 -18.68
N GLN A 455 -4.75 -2.79 -19.12
CA GLN A 455 -5.08 -2.98 -20.52
C GLN A 455 -4.67 -1.77 -21.36
N ARG A 456 -3.89 -2.02 -22.41
CA ARG A 456 -3.37 -1.00 -23.33
C ARG A 456 -2.35 -0.02 -22.74
N TRP A 457 -1.75 -0.37 -21.59
CA TRP A 457 -0.58 0.29 -21.03
C TRP A 457 0.61 -0.65 -21.03
N PRO A 458 1.37 -0.74 -22.16
CA PRO A 458 2.56 -1.58 -22.23
C PRO A 458 3.61 -1.11 -21.23
N MET A 459 4.23 -2.06 -20.57
CA MET A 459 5.29 -1.84 -19.60
C MET A 459 6.67 -1.80 -20.27
N PRO A 460 7.66 -1.16 -19.64
CA PRO A 460 9.03 -1.18 -20.18
C PRO A 460 9.63 -2.59 -20.08
N GLY A 461 10.32 -3.04 -21.12
CA GLY A 461 11.11 -4.25 -21.12
C GLY A 461 12.44 -4.11 -20.36
N ARG A 462 13.50 -4.76 -20.85
CA ARG A 462 14.82 -4.83 -20.21
C ARG A 462 15.45 -3.47 -19.95
N ARG A 463 15.95 -3.27 -18.72
CA ARG A 463 16.59 -2.04 -18.26
C ARG A 463 17.87 -2.34 -17.51
N PHE A 464 18.85 -1.44 -17.62
CA PHE A 464 20.12 -1.54 -16.91
C PHE A 464 20.29 -0.36 -15.96
N GLY A 465 20.85 -0.62 -14.79
CA GLY A 465 21.15 0.40 -13.80
C GLY A 465 22.50 0.19 -13.16
N VAL A 466 23.13 1.29 -12.73
CA VAL A 466 24.34 1.27 -11.89
C VAL A 466 24.11 2.21 -10.71
N THR A 467 24.38 1.73 -9.51
CA THR A 467 24.26 2.49 -8.27
C THR A 467 25.62 2.53 -7.57
N LEU A 468 26.05 3.73 -7.20
CA LEU A 468 27.15 3.92 -6.26
C LEU A 468 26.56 4.35 -4.90
N ARG A 469 26.83 3.56 -3.87
CA ARG A 469 26.49 3.90 -2.48
C ARG A 469 27.74 4.27 -1.71
N VAL A 470 27.67 5.39 -1.01
CA VAL A 470 28.75 5.87 -0.14
C VAL A 470 28.18 5.97 1.27
N GLU A 471 28.75 5.24 2.22
CA GLU A 471 28.35 5.24 3.63
C GLU A 471 29.42 5.92 4.46
N SER A 472 29.08 6.98 5.21
CA SER A 472 29.95 7.53 6.23
C SER A 472 29.68 6.84 7.56
N LEU A 473 30.74 6.52 8.31
CA LEU A 473 30.63 6.02 9.69
C LEU A 473 30.16 7.09 10.65
#